data_455db2cd8090c674dc6c0b83d212f5e1
#
_entry.id   455db2cd8090c674dc6c0b83d212f5e1
#
_cell.length_a   1.000
_cell.length_b   1.000
_cell.length_c   1.000
_cell.angle_alpha   90.00
_cell.angle_beta   90.00
_cell.angle_gamma   90.00
#
_symmetry.space_group_name_H-M   'P 1'
#
loop_
_entity.id
_entity.type
_entity.pdbx_description
1 polymer ?
#
loop_
_entity_poly.entity_id
_entity_poly.type
_entity_poly.pdbx_seq_one_letter_code
_entity_poly.pdbx_strand_id
1 'polypeptide(L)'
;MTNVARAVLFLALVATTLLTFVLGVTDPTGTPSYPTKFLVWNLFLAWIPVFFAACFAAVRGRVWLLPSGLAWLAFLPNSPYLVTDLIHLGAGVEFWRHVLQYGFAAWTGIILGVVSLRLVHARIEREFGAIAGWTVVIVSVPLCAIGIVIGRFQRWNSWDLVRQPHAVMETTLEWMRSPFADTQSTGVAIAVAAFFGLAYLTIWSLGGAVASSRRPRSSDRSAPPTPGGDAPATTAGRTW
;
A
#
# COMPACT_ATOMS: atom_id res chain seq x y z
N MET A 1 10.08 -8.30 6.59
CA MET A 1 9.22 -8.21 7.81
C MET A 1 9.18 -9.58 8.46
N THR A 2 9.29 -9.64 9.79
CA THR A 2 9.08 -10.87 10.58
C THR A 2 7.60 -11.28 10.56
N ASN A 3 7.30 -12.53 10.85
CA ASN A 3 5.90 -12.99 10.93
C ASN A 3 5.11 -12.21 11.99
N VAL A 4 5.76 -11.84 13.11
CA VAL A 4 5.16 -11.00 14.15
C VAL A 4 4.77 -9.63 13.60
N ALA A 5 5.66 -8.96 12.86
CA ALA A 5 5.36 -7.64 12.28
C ALA A 5 4.20 -7.69 11.25
N ARG A 6 4.07 -8.79 10.49
CA ARG A 6 2.93 -9.00 9.58
C ARG A 6 1.63 -9.18 10.35
N ALA A 7 1.65 -9.98 11.41
CA ALA A 7 0.48 -10.20 12.26
C ALA A 7 0.03 -8.90 12.94
N VAL A 8 0.97 -8.12 13.49
CA VAL A 8 0.67 -6.81 14.12
C VAL A 8 0.05 -5.85 13.10
N LEU A 9 0.63 -5.75 11.90
CA LEU A 9 0.07 -4.90 10.83
C LEU A 9 -1.35 -5.34 10.45
N PHE A 10 -1.58 -6.64 10.26
CA PHE A 10 -2.90 -7.18 9.94
C PHE A 10 -3.92 -6.88 11.04
N LEU A 11 -3.57 -7.13 12.30
CA LEU A 11 -4.43 -6.85 13.45
C LEU A 11 -4.74 -5.35 13.58
N ALA A 12 -3.76 -4.48 13.34
CA ALA A 12 -3.96 -3.03 13.36
C ALA A 12 -4.95 -2.59 12.25
N LEU A 13 -4.83 -3.14 11.04
CA LEU A 13 -5.74 -2.84 9.93
C LEU A 13 -7.16 -3.36 10.21
N VAL A 14 -7.30 -4.55 10.78
CA VAL A 14 -8.59 -5.07 11.22
C VAL A 14 -9.18 -4.20 12.33
N ALA A 15 -8.37 -3.81 13.31
CA ALA A 15 -8.83 -2.95 14.41
C ALA A 15 -9.32 -1.59 13.91
N THR A 16 -8.60 -0.92 13.00
CA THR A 16 -9.02 0.36 12.42
C THR A 16 -10.28 0.20 11.55
N THR A 17 -10.42 -0.92 10.83
CA THR A 17 -11.63 -1.27 10.09
C THR A 17 -12.83 -1.41 11.03
N LEU A 18 -12.69 -2.18 12.11
CA LEU A 18 -13.74 -2.38 13.12
C LEU A 18 -14.09 -1.07 13.82
N LEU A 19 -13.09 -0.25 14.15
CA LEU A 19 -13.30 1.05 14.78
C LEU A 19 -14.10 1.99 13.89
N THR A 20 -13.78 2.06 12.60
CA THR A 20 -14.58 2.81 11.60
C THR A 20 -16.03 2.34 11.58
N PHE A 21 -16.24 1.02 11.60
CA PHE A 21 -17.57 0.42 11.62
C PHE A 21 -18.34 0.76 12.91
N VAL A 22 -17.72 0.57 14.08
CA VAL A 22 -18.32 0.87 15.38
C VAL A 22 -18.73 2.34 15.48
N LEU A 23 -17.84 3.25 15.08
CA LEU A 23 -18.15 4.69 15.07
C LEU A 23 -19.34 5.02 14.15
N GLY A 24 -19.53 4.27 13.07
CA GLY A 24 -20.66 4.43 12.17
C GLY A 24 -21.99 3.90 12.72
N VAL A 25 -21.97 2.74 13.38
CA VAL A 25 -23.18 2.08 13.88
C VAL A 25 -23.70 2.71 15.17
N THR A 26 -22.79 3.23 16.00
CA THR A 26 -23.12 3.86 17.29
C THR A 26 -23.52 5.34 17.16
N ASP A 27 -24.02 5.78 16.01
CA ASP A 27 -24.49 7.16 15.84
C ASP A 27 -25.71 7.43 16.76
N PRO A 28 -25.59 8.33 17.76
CA PRO A 28 -26.65 8.58 18.73
C PRO A 28 -27.85 9.32 18.10
N THR A 29 -27.72 9.87 16.91
CA THR A 29 -28.80 10.57 16.20
C THR A 29 -29.87 9.64 15.65
N GLY A 30 -29.64 8.30 15.71
CA GLY A 30 -30.61 7.28 15.31
C GLY A 30 -30.99 7.27 13.83
N THR A 31 -30.53 8.24 13.08
CA THR A 31 -30.62 8.23 11.61
C THR A 31 -29.39 7.48 11.12
N PRO A 32 -29.54 6.31 10.46
CA PRO A 32 -28.43 5.73 9.72
C PRO A 32 -28.05 6.77 8.67
N SER A 33 -27.13 7.66 9.01
CA SER A 33 -26.69 8.66 8.06
C SER A 33 -26.21 7.91 6.84
N TYR A 34 -26.76 8.25 5.68
CA TYR A 34 -26.39 7.71 4.37
C TYR A 34 -24.85 7.54 4.19
N PRO A 35 -24.00 8.44 4.75
CA PRO A 35 -22.55 8.31 4.75
C PRO A 35 -22.01 7.02 5.37
N THR A 36 -22.61 6.48 6.43
CA THR A 36 -22.06 5.32 7.15
C THR A 36 -22.10 4.03 6.33
N LYS A 37 -23.23 3.74 5.67
CA LYS A 37 -23.36 2.55 4.82
C LYS A 37 -22.40 2.59 3.62
N PHE A 38 -22.27 3.78 3.03
CA PHE A 38 -21.36 4.02 1.92
C PHE A 38 -19.89 3.83 2.33
N LEU A 39 -19.50 4.39 3.48
CA LEU A 39 -18.14 4.28 3.99
C LEU A 39 -17.76 2.83 4.32
N VAL A 40 -18.67 2.07 4.95
CA VAL A 40 -18.46 0.63 5.23
C VAL A 40 -18.30 -0.17 3.94
N TRP A 41 -19.10 0.12 2.92
CA TRP A 41 -18.98 -0.52 1.62
C TRP A 41 -17.63 -0.20 0.95
N ASN A 42 -17.22 1.07 0.94
CA ASN A 42 -15.93 1.48 0.38
C ASN A 42 -14.76 0.86 1.16
N LEU A 43 -14.90 0.74 2.48
CA LEU A 43 -13.89 0.09 3.31
C LEU A 43 -13.77 -1.41 2.99
N PHE A 44 -14.87 -2.10 2.73
CA PHE A 44 -14.84 -3.48 2.23
C PHE A 44 -14.13 -3.54 0.87
N LEU A 45 -14.46 -2.66 -0.06
CA LEU A 45 -13.81 -2.61 -1.38
C LEU A 45 -12.31 -2.31 -1.28
N ALA A 46 -11.87 -1.56 -0.28
CA ALA A 46 -10.46 -1.24 -0.05
C ALA A 46 -9.59 -2.46 0.32
N TRP A 47 -10.18 -3.55 0.83
CA TRP A 47 -9.47 -4.81 1.11
C TRP A 47 -9.23 -5.66 -0.14
N ILE A 48 -10.03 -5.49 -1.19
CA ILE A 48 -9.95 -6.31 -2.41
C ILE A 48 -8.58 -6.22 -3.10
N PRO A 49 -7.94 -5.04 -3.24
CA PRO A 49 -6.60 -4.94 -3.82
C PRO A 49 -5.55 -5.76 -3.07
N VAL A 50 -5.63 -5.84 -1.74
CA VAL A 50 -4.70 -6.66 -0.94
C VAL A 50 -4.90 -8.14 -1.24
N PHE A 51 -6.16 -8.59 -1.38
CA PHE A 51 -6.46 -9.96 -1.77
C PHE A 51 -5.86 -10.30 -3.14
N PHE A 52 -6.09 -9.47 -4.17
CA PHE A 52 -5.51 -9.71 -5.50
C PHE A 52 -3.98 -9.59 -5.51
N ALA A 53 -3.39 -8.67 -4.73
CA ALA A 53 -1.94 -8.57 -4.58
C ALA A 53 -1.34 -9.82 -3.91
N ALA A 54 -2.02 -10.39 -2.93
CA ALA A 54 -1.61 -11.63 -2.29
C ALA A 54 -1.70 -12.83 -3.27
N CYS A 55 -2.79 -12.92 -4.05
CA CYS A 55 -2.92 -13.89 -5.12
C CYS A 55 -1.79 -13.73 -6.15
N PHE A 56 -1.53 -12.51 -6.62
CA PHE A 56 -0.44 -12.18 -7.53
C PHE A 56 0.93 -12.61 -6.98
N ALA A 57 1.19 -12.35 -5.70
CA ALA A 57 2.44 -12.74 -5.05
C ALA A 57 2.60 -14.25 -4.89
N ALA A 58 1.49 -15.00 -4.77
CA ALA A 58 1.46 -16.46 -4.57
C ALA A 58 1.48 -17.26 -5.88
N VAL A 59 1.11 -16.66 -7.00
CA VAL A 59 1.04 -17.34 -8.30
C VAL A 59 2.40 -17.91 -8.71
N ARG A 60 2.43 -19.19 -9.11
CA ARG A 60 3.66 -19.90 -9.50
C ARG A 60 3.98 -19.84 -11.00
N GLY A 61 2.95 -19.72 -11.86
CA GLY A 61 3.10 -19.66 -13.32
C GLY A 61 3.13 -18.22 -13.85
N ARG A 62 4.13 -17.88 -14.70
CA ARG A 62 4.23 -16.52 -15.30
C ARG A 62 3.01 -16.10 -16.09
N VAL A 63 2.31 -17.05 -16.71
CA VAL A 63 1.09 -16.81 -17.49
C VAL A 63 -0.03 -16.19 -16.65
N TRP A 64 -0.09 -16.48 -15.36
CA TRP A 64 -1.10 -15.95 -14.43
C TRP A 64 -0.75 -14.58 -13.84
N LEU A 65 0.49 -14.09 -14.05
CA LEU A 65 0.89 -12.77 -13.57
C LEU A 65 0.10 -11.65 -14.25
N LEU A 66 -0.12 -11.75 -15.56
CA LEU A 66 -0.87 -10.72 -16.28
C LEU A 66 -2.33 -10.62 -15.80
N PRO A 67 -3.15 -11.67 -15.82
CA PRO A 67 -4.55 -11.55 -15.40
C PRO A 67 -4.70 -11.18 -13.92
N SER A 68 -3.86 -11.70 -13.03
CA SER A 68 -3.91 -11.34 -11.60
C SER A 68 -3.42 -9.90 -11.34
N GLY A 69 -2.45 -9.42 -12.12
CA GLY A 69 -1.97 -8.04 -12.06
C GLY A 69 -3.01 -7.04 -12.58
N LEU A 70 -3.70 -7.38 -13.67
CA LEU A 70 -4.80 -6.56 -14.20
C LEU A 70 -5.97 -6.49 -13.21
N ALA A 71 -6.37 -7.62 -12.60
CA ALA A 71 -7.39 -7.64 -11.57
C ALA A 71 -6.98 -6.79 -10.36
N TRP A 72 -5.74 -6.92 -9.89
CA TRP A 72 -5.22 -6.06 -8.82
C TRP A 72 -5.29 -4.58 -9.20
N LEU A 73 -4.81 -4.20 -10.38
CA LEU A 73 -4.76 -2.80 -10.84
C LEU A 73 -6.18 -2.20 -10.97
N ALA A 74 -7.14 -2.98 -11.46
CA ALA A 74 -8.54 -2.56 -11.59
C ALA A 74 -9.19 -2.23 -10.23
N PHE A 75 -8.78 -2.92 -9.17
CA PHE A 75 -9.32 -2.69 -7.83
C PHE A 75 -8.42 -1.78 -6.97
N LEU A 76 -7.16 -1.53 -7.34
CA LEU A 76 -6.23 -0.70 -6.56
C LEU A 76 -6.81 0.67 -6.17
N PRO A 77 -7.54 1.37 -7.04
CA PRO A 77 -8.11 2.68 -6.71
C PRO A 77 -9.01 2.67 -5.47
N ASN A 78 -9.70 1.55 -5.18
CA ASN A 78 -10.63 1.47 -4.05
C ASN A 78 -9.94 1.69 -2.68
N SER A 79 -8.64 1.38 -2.55
CA SER A 79 -7.93 1.58 -1.29
C SER A 79 -7.69 3.06 -0.99
N PRO A 80 -6.94 3.85 -1.78
CA PRO A 80 -6.73 5.27 -1.49
C PRO A 80 -7.98 6.12 -1.77
N TYR A 81 -9.03 5.60 -2.43
CA TYR A 81 -10.31 6.27 -2.62
C TYR A 81 -10.91 6.80 -1.30
N LEU A 82 -10.73 6.05 -0.20
CA LEU A 82 -11.23 6.44 1.13
C LEU A 82 -10.70 7.80 1.61
N VAL A 83 -9.56 8.27 1.11
CA VAL A 83 -9.07 9.63 1.39
C VAL A 83 -10.01 10.68 0.81
N THR A 84 -10.59 10.42 -0.35
CA THR A 84 -11.52 11.37 -0.99
C THR A 84 -12.87 11.46 -0.27
N ASP A 85 -13.20 10.49 0.58
CA ASP A 85 -14.42 10.51 1.39
C ASP A 85 -14.37 11.56 2.51
N LEU A 86 -13.18 12.11 2.83
CA LEU A 86 -13.02 13.26 3.74
C LEU A 86 -13.82 14.51 3.31
N ILE A 87 -14.21 14.60 2.04
CA ILE A 87 -15.10 15.69 1.55
C ILE A 87 -16.47 15.69 2.24
N HIS A 88 -16.88 14.56 2.82
CA HIS A 88 -18.15 14.44 3.54
C HIS A 88 -18.08 14.88 5.00
N LEU A 89 -16.92 15.38 5.46
CA LEU A 89 -16.80 16.00 6.77
C LEU A 89 -17.58 17.30 6.80
N GLY A 90 -18.73 17.29 7.50
CA GLY A 90 -19.57 18.46 7.73
C GLY A 90 -19.30 19.09 9.10
N ALA A 91 -19.51 20.40 9.23
CA ALA A 91 -19.55 21.05 10.53
C ALA A 91 -20.88 20.70 11.23
N GLY A 92 -20.83 20.02 12.37
CA GLY A 92 -22.01 19.64 13.15
C GLY A 92 -21.66 19.23 14.57
N VAL A 93 -22.69 18.87 15.36
CA VAL A 93 -22.53 18.49 16.78
C VAL A 93 -21.60 17.29 16.95
N GLU A 94 -21.61 16.34 16.00
CA GLU A 94 -20.79 15.13 16.01
C GLU A 94 -19.50 15.25 15.16
N PHE A 95 -19.00 16.48 14.96
CA PHE A 95 -17.85 16.75 14.09
C PHE A 95 -16.64 15.87 14.38
N TRP A 96 -16.18 15.79 15.64
CA TRP A 96 -14.99 15.00 16.03
C TRP A 96 -15.17 13.51 15.81
N ARG A 97 -16.38 13.01 15.96
CA ARG A 97 -16.71 11.63 15.70
C ARG A 97 -16.57 11.29 14.22
N HIS A 98 -17.13 12.14 13.35
CA HIS A 98 -16.97 11.99 11.90
C HIS A 98 -15.51 12.14 11.48
N VAL A 99 -14.76 13.08 12.05
CA VAL A 99 -13.32 13.23 11.80
C VAL A 99 -12.57 11.93 12.13
N LEU A 100 -12.83 11.32 13.27
CA LEU A 100 -12.20 10.06 13.64
C LEU A 100 -12.64 8.91 12.72
N GLN A 101 -13.93 8.79 12.42
CA GLN A 101 -14.46 7.74 11.56
C GLN A 101 -13.85 7.79 10.15
N TYR A 102 -13.92 8.95 9.49
CA TYR A 102 -13.33 9.13 8.16
C TYR A 102 -11.80 9.08 8.18
N GLY A 103 -11.19 9.59 9.27
CA GLY A 103 -9.75 9.52 9.47
C GLY A 103 -9.24 8.08 9.57
N PHE A 104 -9.89 7.22 10.36
CA PHE A 104 -9.54 5.80 10.42
C PHE A 104 -9.79 5.09 9.09
N ALA A 105 -10.87 5.41 8.38
CA ALA A 105 -11.14 4.84 7.07
C ALA A 105 -10.05 5.23 6.05
N ALA A 106 -9.72 6.52 5.96
CA ALA A 106 -8.68 7.05 5.06
C ALA A 106 -7.31 6.44 5.37
N TRP A 107 -6.94 6.38 6.67
CA TRP A 107 -5.72 5.73 7.13
C TRP A 107 -5.66 4.27 6.71
N THR A 108 -6.72 3.51 7.00
CA THR A 108 -6.82 2.09 6.63
C THR A 108 -6.67 1.91 5.12
N GLY A 109 -7.38 2.72 4.32
CA GLY A 109 -7.32 2.66 2.87
C GLY A 109 -5.90 2.90 2.32
N ILE A 110 -5.22 3.94 2.80
CA ILE A 110 -3.84 4.22 2.36
C ILE A 110 -2.90 3.07 2.71
N ILE A 111 -2.96 2.54 3.93
CA ILE A 111 -2.07 1.44 4.33
C ILE A 111 -2.38 0.16 3.54
N LEU A 112 -3.65 -0.18 3.30
CA LEU A 112 -4.05 -1.29 2.44
C LEU A 112 -3.50 -1.11 1.01
N GLY A 113 -3.64 0.09 0.43
CA GLY A 113 -3.08 0.43 -0.87
C GLY A 113 -1.56 0.24 -0.93
N VAL A 114 -0.83 0.80 0.06
CA VAL A 114 0.63 0.67 0.15
C VAL A 114 1.05 -0.79 0.32
N VAL A 115 0.38 -1.57 1.17
CA VAL A 115 0.66 -2.99 1.37
C VAL A 115 0.45 -3.77 0.07
N SER A 116 -0.66 -3.52 -0.64
CA SER A 116 -0.96 -4.20 -1.90
C SER A 116 0.08 -3.87 -2.98
N LEU A 117 0.42 -2.59 -3.15
CA LEU A 117 1.44 -2.14 -4.09
C LEU A 117 2.82 -2.73 -3.74
N ARG A 118 3.16 -2.81 -2.45
CA ARG A 118 4.43 -3.39 -1.99
C ARG A 118 4.54 -4.89 -2.30
N LEU A 119 3.45 -5.64 -2.19
CA LEU A 119 3.41 -7.06 -2.54
C LEU A 119 3.68 -7.27 -4.03
N VAL A 120 3.03 -6.48 -4.88
CA VAL A 120 3.19 -6.56 -6.34
C VAL A 120 4.59 -6.08 -6.74
N HIS A 121 5.06 -4.93 -6.23
CA HIS A 121 6.40 -4.42 -6.47
C HIS A 121 7.46 -5.48 -6.13
N ALA A 122 7.43 -6.04 -4.92
CA ALA A 122 8.41 -7.04 -4.49
C ALA A 122 8.36 -8.33 -5.32
N ARG A 123 7.21 -8.71 -5.86
CA ARG A 123 7.07 -9.87 -6.75
C ARG A 123 7.69 -9.60 -8.11
N ILE A 124 7.40 -8.46 -8.73
CA ILE A 124 7.96 -8.06 -10.02
C ILE A 124 9.46 -7.82 -9.92
N GLU A 125 9.94 -7.16 -8.87
CA GLU A 125 11.36 -6.94 -8.62
C GLU A 125 12.14 -8.26 -8.55
N ARG A 126 11.59 -9.28 -7.90
CA ARG A 126 12.21 -10.62 -7.82
C ARG A 126 12.23 -11.37 -9.14
N GLU A 127 11.23 -11.20 -9.99
CA GLU A 127 11.11 -11.93 -11.27
C GLU A 127 11.83 -11.25 -12.43
N PHE A 128 11.83 -9.90 -12.44
CA PHE A 128 12.23 -9.09 -13.60
C PHE A 128 13.25 -8.00 -13.26
N GLY A 129 13.67 -7.91 -12.00
CA GLY A 129 14.67 -6.94 -11.54
C GLY A 129 14.08 -5.61 -11.06
N ALA A 130 14.97 -4.78 -10.46
CA ALA A 130 14.58 -3.55 -9.76
C ALA A 130 13.92 -2.52 -10.70
N ILE A 131 14.39 -2.40 -11.94
CA ILE A 131 13.81 -1.46 -12.92
C ILE A 131 12.35 -1.81 -13.17
N ALA A 132 12.03 -3.08 -13.43
CA ALA A 132 10.66 -3.52 -13.67
C ALA A 132 9.77 -3.30 -12.43
N GLY A 133 10.31 -3.57 -11.23
CA GLY A 133 9.61 -3.30 -9.97
C GLY A 133 9.22 -1.83 -9.83
N TRP A 134 10.16 -0.91 -10.04
CA TRP A 134 9.90 0.53 -9.98
C TRP A 134 8.99 1.03 -11.10
N THR A 135 9.10 0.47 -12.31
CA THR A 135 8.18 0.79 -13.41
C THR A 135 6.73 0.51 -13.01
N VAL A 136 6.48 -0.63 -12.35
CA VAL A 136 5.12 -0.93 -11.84
C VAL A 136 4.64 0.14 -10.86
N VAL A 137 5.48 0.60 -9.92
CA VAL A 137 5.10 1.65 -8.97
C VAL A 137 4.78 2.96 -9.70
N ILE A 138 5.69 3.41 -10.58
CA ILE A 138 5.57 4.67 -11.31
C ILE A 138 4.33 4.69 -12.21
N VAL A 139 3.96 3.56 -12.79
CA VAL A 139 2.77 3.44 -13.66
C VAL A 139 1.49 3.26 -12.84
N SER A 140 1.52 2.43 -11.78
CA SER A 140 0.30 2.11 -11.03
C SER A 140 -0.22 3.29 -10.21
N VAL A 141 0.64 4.18 -9.69
CA VAL A 141 0.22 5.33 -8.88
C VAL A 141 -0.62 6.33 -9.68
N PRO A 142 -0.19 6.81 -10.86
CA PRO A 142 -1.03 7.67 -11.70
C PRO A 142 -2.31 6.96 -12.20
N LEU A 143 -2.22 5.70 -12.62
CA LEU A 143 -3.40 4.94 -13.05
C LEU A 143 -4.42 4.77 -11.91
N CYS A 144 -3.94 4.58 -10.69
CA CYS A 144 -4.78 4.55 -9.51
C CYS A 144 -5.52 5.89 -9.30
N ALA A 145 -4.82 7.01 -9.43
CA ALA A 145 -5.42 8.34 -9.31
C ALA A 145 -6.46 8.61 -10.41
N ILE A 146 -6.20 8.20 -11.65
CA ILE A 146 -7.17 8.25 -12.75
C ILE A 146 -8.41 7.42 -12.40
N GLY A 147 -8.22 6.19 -11.91
CA GLY A 147 -9.32 5.32 -11.48
C GLY A 147 -10.18 5.95 -10.36
N ILE A 148 -9.55 6.69 -9.44
CA ILE A 148 -10.27 7.43 -8.39
C ILE A 148 -11.12 8.57 -8.98
N VAL A 149 -10.57 9.33 -9.92
CA VAL A 149 -11.32 10.40 -10.61
C VAL A 149 -12.55 9.83 -11.34
N ILE A 150 -12.34 8.75 -12.10
CA ILE A 150 -13.41 8.08 -12.83
C ILE A 150 -14.48 7.56 -11.87
N GLY A 151 -14.07 6.95 -10.75
CA GLY A 151 -14.99 6.47 -9.72
C GLY A 151 -15.72 7.61 -8.99
N ARG A 152 -15.03 8.71 -8.67
CA ARG A 152 -15.56 9.80 -7.84
C ARG A 152 -16.44 10.76 -8.61
N PHE A 153 -16.01 11.19 -9.79
CA PHE A 153 -16.69 12.23 -10.58
C PHE A 153 -17.63 11.64 -11.62
N GLN A 154 -17.27 10.50 -12.21
CA GLN A 154 -18.06 9.86 -13.26
C GLN A 154 -18.87 8.65 -12.76
N ARG A 155 -18.70 8.27 -11.49
CA ARG A 155 -19.45 7.24 -10.78
C ARG A 155 -19.34 5.83 -11.37
N TRP A 156 -18.20 5.52 -12.05
CA TRP A 156 -17.88 4.17 -12.50
C TRP A 156 -17.30 3.34 -11.35
N ASN A 157 -17.64 2.06 -11.32
CA ASN A 157 -17.09 1.11 -10.37
C ASN A 157 -16.10 0.15 -11.04
N SER A 158 -15.25 -0.52 -10.26
CA SER A 158 -14.25 -1.46 -10.80
C SER A 158 -14.88 -2.62 -11.58
N TRP A 159 -16.09 -3.06 -11.27
CA TRP A 159 -16.80 -4.10 -12.03
C TRP A 159 -17.37 -3.61 -13.37
N ASP A 160 -17.51 -2.30 -13.57
CA ASP A 160 -17.97 -1.73 -14.83
C ASP A 160 -16.91 -1.85 -15.93
N LEU A 161 -15.62 -1.98 -15.54
CA LEU A 161 -14.54 -2.36 -16.45
C LEU A 161 -14.79 -3.69 -17.16
N VAL A 162 -15.55 -4.59 -16.53
CA VAL A 162 -15.93 -5.89 -17.13
C VAL A 162 -17.28 -5.82 -17.83
N ARG A 163 -18.23 -5.07 -17.25
CA ARG A 163 -19.60 -4.99 -17.77
C ARG A 163 -19.75 -4.04 -18.98
N GLN A 164 -19.03 -2.91 -18.93
CA GLN A 164 -19.15 -1.84 -19.92
C GLN A 164 -17.76 -1.25 -20.26
N PRO A 165 -16.81 -2.09 -20.73
CA PRO A 165 -15.41 -1.67 -20.94
C PRO A 165 -15.28 -0.51 -21.93
N HIS A 166 -16.08 -0.50 -22.98
CA HIS A 166 -16.04 0.57 -23.98
C HIS A 166 -16.47 1.92 -23.38
N ALA A 167 -17.55 1.96 -22.62
CA ALA A 167 -18.04 3.20 -22.01
C ALA A 167 -17.05 3.77 -20.98
N VAL A 168 -16.46 2.91 -20.16
CA VAL A 168 -15.41 3.32 -19.20
C VAL A 168 -14.18 3.85 -19.94
N MET A 169 -13.75 3.18 -21.02
CA MET A 169 -12.59 3.61 -21.79
C MET A 169 -12.86 4.94 -22.49
N GLU A 170 -14.01 5.10 -23.12
CA GLU A 170 -14.40 6.33 -23.81
C GLU A 170 -14.41 7.52 -22.87
N THR A 171 -15.07 7.38 -21.72
CA THR A 171 -15.13 8.41 -20.67
C THR A 171 -13.73 8.74 -20.12
N THR A 172 -12.86 7.73 -19.95
CA THR A 172 -11.48 7.94 -19.51
C THR A 172 -10.68 8.72 -20.55
N LEU A 173 -10.81 8.36 -21.81
CA LEU A 173 -10.12 9.03 -22.93
C LEU A 173 -10.60 10.48 -23.12
N GLU A 174 -11.89 10.74 -22.97
CA GLU A 174 -12.45 12.10 -23.01
C GLU A 174 -11.83 12.96 -21.91
N TRP A 175 -11.80 12.48 -20.68
CA TRP A 175 -11.16 13.19 -19.58
C TRP A 175 -9.67 13.40 -19.84
N MET A 176 -8.95 12.39 -20.34
CA MET A 176 -7.50 12.50 -20.64
C MET A 176 -7.19 13.46 -21.80
N ARG A 177 -8.11 13.65 -22.76
CA ARG A 177 -7.92 14.61 -23.87
C ARG A 177 -8.01 16.06 -23.41
N SER A 178 -8.76 16.31 -22.36
CA SER A 178 -8.96 17.67 -21.83
C SER A 178 -8.90 17.68 -20.31
N PRO A 179 -7.78 17.29 -19.69
CA PRO A 179 -7.70 17.12 -18.24
C PRO A 179 -7.92 18.42 -17.49
N PHE A 180 -7.59 19.56 -18.09
CA PHE A 180 -7.77 20.88 -17.48
C PHE A 180 -9.15 21.51 -17.73
N ALA A 181 -10.04 20.84 -18.46
CA ALA A 181 -11.43 21.31 -18.60
C ALA A 181 -12.19 21.20 -17.26
N ASP A 182 -11.85 20.20 -16.45
CA ASP A 182 -12.28 20.06 -15.06
C ASP A 182 -11.07 20.13 -14.12
N THR A 183 -10.75 21.34 -13.66
CA THR A 183 -9.62 21.61 -12.76
C THR A 183 -9.78 20.95 -11.41
N GLN A 184 -11.02 20.70 -10.95
CA GLN A 184 -11.27 20.05 -9.68
C GLN A 184 -10.90 18.57 -9.73
N SER A 185 -11.36 17.83 -10.75
CA SER A 185 -11.03 16.41 -10.88
C SER A 185 -9.54 16.18 -11.12
N THR A 186 -8.92 17.02 -11.95
CA THR A 186 -7.47 16.98 -12.19
C THR A 186 -6.67 17.32 -10.93
N GLY A 187 -7.09 18.32 -10.16
CA GLY A 187 -6.48 18.66 -8.88
C GLY A 187 -6.54 17.50 -7.89
N VAL A 188 -7.69 16.83 -7.80
CA VAL A 188 -7.85 15.62 -6.97
C VAL A 188 -6.96 14.48 -7.45
N ALA A 189 -6.85 14.23 -8.78
CA ALA A 189 -5.98 13.21 -9.32
C ALA A 189 -4.51 13.43 -8.92
N ILE A 190 -4.01 14.66 -9.10
CA ILE A 190 -2.63 15.02 -8.75
C ILE A 190 -2.41 14.89 -7.24
N ALA A 191 -3.32 15.41 -6.42
CA ALA A 191 -3.21 15.36 -4.97
C ALA A 191 -3.19 13.91 -4.44
N VAL A 192 -4.08 13.04 -4.95
CA VAL A 192 -4.12 11.63 -4.55
C VAL A 192 -2.90 10.87 -5.05
N ALA A 193 -2.45 11.09 -6.30
CA ALA A 193 -1.23 10.47 -6.81
C ALA A 193 -0.01 10.86 -5.96
N ALA A 194 0.14 12.16 -5.63
CA ALA A 194 1.22 12.65 -4.78
C ALA A 194 1.13 12.05 -3.37
N PHE A 195 -0.04 12.09 -2.74
CA PHE A 195 -0.24 11.58 -1.38
C PHE A 195 0.02 10.08 -1.30
N PHE A 196 -0.55 9.28 -2.20
CA PHE A 196 -0.36 7.84 -2.25
C PHE A 196 1.08 7.46 -2.59
N GLY A 197 1.69 8.14 -3.56
CA GLY A 197 3.09 7.94 -3.94
C GLY A 197 4.05 8.27 -2.79
N LEU A 198 3.86 9.41 -2.11
CA LEU A 198 4.68 9.80 -0.95
C LEU A 198 4.49 8.83 0.22
N ALA A 199 3.26 8.39 0.52
CA ALA A 199 3.00 7.36 1.53
C ALA A 199 3.75 6.06 1.21
N TYR A 200 3.70 5.63 -0.05
CA TYR A 200 4.46 4.46 -0.51
C TYR A 200 5.97 4.63 -0.31
N LEU A 201 6.55 5.73 -0.78
CA LEU A 201 7.98 6.01 -0.68
C LEU A 201 8.45 6.09 0.79
N THR A 202 7.65 6.72 1.66
CA THR A 202 7.94 6.82 3.08
C THR A 202 8.00 5.43 3.73
N ILE A 203 6.99 4.59 3.51
CA ILE A 203 6.95 3.26 4.11
C ILE A 203 8.04 2.35 3.51
N TRP A 204 8.32 2.48 2.21
CA TRP A 204 9.39 1.72 1.55
C TRP A 204 10.77 2.09 2.12
N SER A 205 11.07 3.38 2.29
CA SER A 205 12.35 3.86 2.81
C SER A 205 12.56 3.44 4.27
N LEU A 206 11.54 3.54 5.12
CA LEU A 206 11.59 3.06 6.50
C LEU A 206 11.90 1.56 6.57
N GLY A 207 11.29 0.77 5.70
CA GLY A 207 11.59 -0.67 5.61
C GLY A 207 13.05 -0.96 5.25
N GLY A 208 13.65 -0.19 4.37
CA GLY A 208 15.06 -0.26 3.99
C GLY A 208 16.00 0.12 5.13
N ALA A 209 15.72 1.23 5.81
CA ALA A 209 16.52 1.73 6.93
C ALA A 209 16.56 0.74 8.10
N VAL A 210 15.43 0.13 8.46
CA VAL A 210 15.36 -0.91 9.49
C VAL A 210 16.11 -2.17 9.10
N ALA A 211 16.10 -2.55 7.82
CA ALA A 211 16.84 -3.72 7.34
C ALA A 211 18.37 -3.50 7.38
N SER A 212 18.84 -2.30 7.07
CA SER A 212 20.27 -1.96 7.10
C SER A 212 20.83 -1.90 8.53
N SER A 213 20.07 -1.40 9.49
CA SER A 213 20.49 -1.32 10.89
C SER A 213 20.63 -2.68 11.58
N ARG A 214 20.03 -3.74 11.03
CA ARG A 214 20.11 -5.11 11.57
C ARG A 214 21.26 -5.93 11.00
N ARG A 215 22.04 -5.41 10.02
CA ARG A 215 23.25 -6.12 9.55
C ARG A 215 24.37 -5.90 10.58
N PRO A 216 24.97 -6.99 11.15
CA PRO A 216 26.11 -6.87 12.04
C PRO A 216 27.24 -6.14 11.28
N ARG A 217 27.86 -5.18 11.94
CA ARG A 217 29.05 -4.50 11.43
C ARG A 217 30.14 -5.54 11.26
N SER A 218 30.54 -5.87 10.04
CA SER A 218 31.58 -6.86 9.72
C SER A 218 33.00 -6.39 10.05
N SER A 219 33.18 -5.37 10.89
CA SER A 219 34.46 -4.77 11.24
C SER A 219 35.24 -5.49 12.36
N ASP A 220 34.74 -6.65 12.88
CA ASP A 220 35.42 -7.34 13.97
C ASP A 220 36.09 -8.66 13.56
N ARG A 221 36.27 -8.90 12.25
CA ARG A 221 36.95 -10.13 11.76
C ARG A 221 38.30 -9.90 11.13
N SER A 222 38.93 -8.73 11.27
CA SER A 222 40.30 -8.49 10.78
C SER A 222 41.27 -8.11 11.88
N ALA A 223 41.23 -8.77 13.04
CA ALA A 223 42.37 -8.84 13.88
C ALA A 223 43.32 -9.92 13.28
N PRO A 224 44.53 -9.56 12.82
CA PRO A 224 45.50 -10.55 12.37
C PRO A 224 45.86 -11.42 13.55
N PRO A 225 46.14 -12.75 13.34
CA PRO A 225 46.60 -13.60 14.40
C PRO A 225 47.91 -13.03 14.97
N THR A 226 47.96 -12.81 16.26
CA THR A 226 49.18 -12.43 16.98
C THR A 226 50.25 -13.44 16.66
N PRO A 227 51.47 -13.03 16.18
CA PRO A 227 52.60 -13.97 16.00
C PRO A 227 52.97 -14.55 17.35
N GLY A 228 53.10 -15.86 17.37
CA GLY A 228 53.27 -16.68 18.56
C GLY A 228 54.39 -16.23 19.48
N GLY A 229 54.07 -16.30 20.77
CA GLY A 229 55.04 -16.25 21.84
C GLY A 229 55.97 -17.44 21.77
N ASP A 230 57.21 -17.13 22.05
CA ASP A 230 58.39 -17.99 22.05
C ASP A 230 58.19 -19.33 22.74
N ALA A 231 58.62 -20.39 22.07
CA ALA A 231 58.87 -21.70 22.68
C ALA A 231 60.12 -21.63 23.58
N PRO A 232 60.10 -22.15 24.82
CA PRO A 232 61.30 -22.21 25.63
C PRO A 232 62.24 -23.29 25.08
N ALA A 233 63.50 -22.89 24.92
CA ALA A 233 64.58 -23.75 24.55
C ALA A 233 64.77 -24.85 25.60
N THR A 234 64.64 -26.10 25.19
CA THR A 234 65.03 -27.26 26.00
C THR A 234 66.53 -27.52 25.83
N THR A 235 67.27 -27.21 26.86
CA THR A 235 68.71 -27.55 27.03
C THR A 235 68.89 -29.03 26.99
N ALA A 236 69.75 -29.48 26.08
CA ALA A 236 70.29 -30.84 26.03
C ALA A 236 71.21 -31.07 27.21
N GLY A 237 70.85 -32.00 28.08
CA GLY A 237 71.79 -32.67 29.03
C GLY A 237 72.32 -33.92 28.42
N ARG A 238 73.64 -33.94 28.15
CA ARG A 238 74.43 -35.17 27.93
C ARG A 238 74.58 -35.87 29.27
N THR A 239 74.56 -37.18 29.27
CA THR A 239 75.55 -38.01 29.93
C THR A 239 75.32 -39.52 29.63
N TRP A 240 76.38 -40.16 29.15
CA TRP A 240 76.84 -41.57 29.14
C TRP A 240 76.04 -42.61 28.40
#